data_3b40253a79aa50309ed134481b5776ce
#
_entry.id   3b40253a79aa50309ed134481b5776ce
#
_cell.length_a   1.000
_cell.length_b   1.000
_cell.length_c   1.000
_cell.angle_alpha   90.00
_cell.angle_beta   90.00
_cell.angle_gamma   90.00
#
_symmetry.space_group_name_H-M   'P 1'
#
loop_
_entity.id
_entity.type
_entity.pdbx_description
1 polymer ?
#
loop_
_entity_poly.entity_id
_entity_poly.type
_entity_poly.pdbx_seq_one_letter_code
_entity_poly.pdbx_strand_id
1 'polypeptide(L)'
;MNFEWIDYYTEFATKLLTFKDNREELIHKIYSIYDNIGISVPKLEKDDEITDIDPFTVFGLFNKGITNNNRILILNGIASEFQISANIPVNFDGVPVLNNLKATFYSFIDERNDSDIDNIWELFEAAINFSESNSKENRQRFIEYYNIVHEQRCIKWNITIGLYWIRPYTFINLDSRNRWYMVDTNNMPDEFINAINKKLNKVPYAEEYLEIRDICQKTFESAECKYKSFPELSYYAWIESERVNKELKSEDKRASKAYFLRWFKPLIQALRDLGGSGTPAQARQKIVENEKLTDEEISIKRGKNNANKFENEVAFARSYLVKTGYIDKSVYGIWTLTDAGKNVEMTDEL
;
A
#
# COMPACT_ATOMS: atom_id res chain seq x y z
N MET A 1 5.29 -22.19 5.72
CA MET A 1 5.27 -21.03 4.83
C MET A 1 6.02 -21.41 3.57
N ASN A 2 5.48 -21.10 2.41
CA ASN A 2 6.16 -21.34 1.13
C ASN A 2 6.42 -19.98 0.47
N PHE A 3 7.69 -19.63 0.29
CA PHE A 3 8.12 -18.37 -0.33
C PHE A 3 8.59 -18.61 -1.77
N GLU A 4 7.74 -19.24 -2.61
CA GLU A 4 8.05 -19.58 -4.01
C GLU A 4 8.56 -18.42 -4.85
N TRP A 5 8.17 -17.18 -4.50
CA TRP A 5 8.63 -15.99 -5.19
C TRP A 5 10.15 -15.74 -5.04
N ILE A 6 10.78 -16.25 -4.00
CA ILE A 6 12.21 -16.00 -3.71
C ILE A 6 13.11 -16.57 -4.80
N ASP A 7 12.92 -17.83 -5.17
CA ASP A 7 13.75 -18.49 -6.18
C ASP A 7 13.63 -17.77 -7.52
N TYR A 8 12.39 -17.42 -7.92
CA TYR A 8 12.13 -16.69 -9.14
C TYR A 8 12.79 -15.29 -9.14
N TYR A 9 12.61 -14.52 -8.07
CA TYR A 9 13.17 -13.17 -7.97
C TYR A 9 14.70 -13.18 -7.91
N THR A 10 15.27 -14.15 -7.22
CA THR A 10 16.72 -14.33 -7.12
C THR A 10 17.34 -14.69 -8.47
N GLU A 11 16.73 -15.62 -9.22
CA GLU A 11 17.17 -15.97 -10.57
C GLU A 11 16.99 -14.79 -11.52
N PHE A 12 15.85 -14.13 -11.49
CA PHE A 12 15.61 -12.95 -12.32
C PHE A 12 16.63 -11.84 -12.04
N ALA A 13 16.96 -11.55 -10.78
CA ALA A 13 17.98 -10.56 -10.46
C ALA A 13 19.33 -10.90 -11.07
N THR A 14 19.73 -12.17 -11.04
CA THR A 14 21.00 -12.64 -11.64
C THR A 14 20.98 -12.49 -13.17
N LYS A 15 19.86 -12.84 -13.82
CA LYS A 15 19.69 -12.64 -15.27
C LYS A 15 19.65 -11.16 -15.64
N LEU A 16 18.96 -10.34 -14.85
CA LEU A 16 18.85 -8.90 -15.10
C LEU A 16 20.22 -8.21 -15.04
N LEU A 17 21.12 -8.62 -14.18
CA LEU A 17 22.46 -8.06 -14.06
C LEU A 17 23.24 -8.11 -15.38
N THR A 18 23.00 -9.11 -16.22
CA THR A 18 23.68 -9.22 -17.54
C THR A 18 23.32 -8.08 -18.51
N PHE A 19 22.28 -7.29 -18.20
CA PHE A 19 21.87 -6.14 -19.01
C PHE A 19 22.42 -4.80 -18.50
N LYS A 20 23.27 -4.80 -17.48
CA LYS A 20 23.89 -3.59 -16.93
C LYS A 20 24.48 -2.69 -18.00
N ASP A 21 25.19 -3.27 -18.97
CA ASP A 21 25.85 -2.57 -20.06
C ASP A 21 25.07 -2.62 -21.39
N ASN A 22 23.85 -3.19 -21.40
CA ASN A 22 22.99 -3.30 -22.59
C ASN A 22 21.53 -2.97 -22.26
N ARG A 23 21.28 -1.77 -21.76
CA ARG A 23 19.97 -1.33 -21.25
C ARG A 23 18.96 -1.05 -22.36
N GLU A 24 19.43 -0.73 -23.56
CA GLU A 24 18.56 -0.57 -24.72
C GLU A 24 17.86 -1.91 -25.05
N GLU A 25 18.57 -3.01 -25.06
CA GLU A 25 17.98 -4.34 -25.23
C GLU A 25 17.02 -4.69 -24.09
N LEU A 26 17.36 -4.32 -22.83
CA LEU A 26 16.47 -4.50 -21.70
C LEU A 26 15.13 -3.77 -21.89
N ILE A 27 15.18 -2.52 -22.33
CA ILE A 27 14.00 -1.70 -22.61
C ILE A 27 13.15 -2.35 -23.72
N HIS A 28 13.78 -2.80 -24.80
CA HIS A 28 13.07 -3.52 -25.86
C HIS A 28 12.37 -4.79 -25.36
N LYS A 29 13.03 -5.58 -24.50
CA LYS A 29 12.41 -6.76 -23.88
C LYS A 29 11.22 -6.38 -22.99
N ILE A 30 11.31 -5.30 -22.23
CA ILE A 30 10.19 -4.82 -21.39
C ILE A 30 9.00 -4.46 -22.29
N TYR A 31 9.19 -3.69 -23.36
CA TYR A 31 8.12 -3.36 -24.29
C TYR A 31 7.51 -4.62 -24.94
N SER A 32 8.34 -5.56 -25.39
CA SER A 32 7.89 -6.83 -25.96
C SER A 32 7.01 -7.62 -24.98
N ILE A 33 7.40 -7.70 -23.70
CA ILE A 33 6.61 -8.38 -22.68
C ILE A 33 5.22 -7.74 -22.54
N TYR A 34 5.17 -6.43 -22.42
CA TYR A 34 3.90 -5.72 -22.22
C TYR A 34 2.99 -5.78 -23.43
N ASP A 35 3.54 -5.68 -24.65
CA ASP A 35 2.80 -5.84 -25.90
C ASP A 35 2.20 -7.26 -26.02
N ASN A 36 2.99 -8.29 -25.72
CA ASN A 36 2.56 -9.68 -25.79
C ASN A 36 1.44 -10.04 -24.82
N ILE A 37 1.41 -9.40 -23.65
CA ILE A 37 0.34 -9.64 -22.64
C ILE A 37 -0.84 -8.67 -22.77
N GLY A 38 -0.78 -7.71 -23.70
CA GLY A 38 -1.86 -6.74 -23.94
C GLY A 38 -2.09 -5.74 -22.80
N ILE A 39 -1.05 -5.41 -22.04
CA ILE A 39 -1.08 -4.41 -20.96
C ILE A 39 -0.18 -3.25 -21.35
N SER A 40 -0.62 -2.00 -21.17
CA SER A 40 0.22 -0.85 -21.44
C SER A 40 1.41 -0.77 -20.49
N VAL A 41 2.59 -0.46 -21.03
CA VAL A 41 3.79 -0.15 -20.21
C VAL A 41 3.46 1.04 -19.30
N PRO A 42 3.80 0.99 -18.01
CA PRO A 42 3.61 2.14 -17.12
C PRO A 42 4.41 3.35 -17.61
N LYS A 43 3.85 4.53 -17.41
CA LYS A 43 4.58 5.78 -17.68
C LYS A 43 5.73 5.93 -16.68
N LEU A 44 6.97 5.79 -17.14
CA LEU A 44 8.18 5.89 -16.34
C LEU A 44 8.95 7.18 -16.60
N GLU A 45 8.65 7.87 -17.70
CA GLU A 45 9.24 9.15 -18.10
C GLU A 45 8.14 10.15 -18.45
N LYS A 46 8.50 11.45 -18.52
CA LYS A 46 7.58 12.56 -18.78
C LYS A 46 6.99 12.51 -20.19
N ASP A 47 7.82 12.15 -21.17
CA ASP A 47 7.50 12.14 -22.61
C ASP A 47 7.13 10.73 -23.13
N ASP A 48 6.75 9.82 -22.23
CA ASP A 48 6.30 8.44 -22.49
C ASP A 48 7.37 7.49 -23.07
N GLU A 49 8.54 7.97 -23.48
CA GLU A 49 9.63 7.14 -24.01
C GLU A 49 10.67 6.86 -22.91
N ILE A 50 10.92 5.57 -22.66
CA ILE A 50 11.94 5.13 -21.71
C ILE A 50 13.28 5.13 -22.45
N THR A 51 14.19 6.02 -22.05
CA THR A 51 15.54 6.11 -22.64
C THR A 51 16.58 5.33 -21.85
N ASP A 52 16.35 5.15 -20.54
CA ASP A 52 17.18 4.36 -19.63
C ASP A 52 16.34 3.85 -18.45
N ILE A 53 16.78 2.76 -17.81
CA ILE A 53 16.05 2.14 -16.70
C ILE A 53 17.00 1.48 -15.71
N ASP A 54 16.72 1.67 -14.41
CA ASP A 54 17.42 0.98 -13.33
C ASP A 54 16.80 -0.39 -13.02
N PRO A 55 17.57 -1.32 -12.41
CA PRO A 55 17.11 -2.69 -12.18
C PRO A 55 16.03 -2.80 -11.11
N PHE A 56 15.99 -1.93 -10.12
CA PHE A 56 14.93 -1.96 -9.08
C PHE A 56 13.61 -1.45 -9.62
N THR A 57 13.63 -0.48 -10.55
CA THR A 57 12.43 -0.05 -11.28
C THR A 57 11.87 -1.17 -12.14
N VAL A 58 12.71 -2.02 -12.76
CA VAL A 58 12.25 -3.22 -13.46
C VAL A 58 11.48 -4.15 -12.52
N PHE A 59 11.97 -4.40 -11.30
CA PHE A 59 11.22 -5.11 -10.26
C PHE A 59 9.95 -4.37 -9.84
N GLY A 60 9.98 -3.04 -9.80
CA GLY A 60 8.82 -2.19 -9.51
C GLY A 60 7.68 -2.34 -10.51
N LEU A 61 7.94 -2.74 -11.76
CA LEU A 61 6.93 -2.94 -12.79
C LEU A 61 5.86 -3.97 -12.38
N PHE A 62 6.24 -4.99 -11.63
CA PHE A 62 5.33 -6.01 -11.14
C PHE A 62 5.15 -6.02 -9.60
N ASN A 63 5.97 -5.25 -8.85
CA ASN A 63 5.86 -5.10 -7.39
C ASN A 63 5.23 -3.76 -6.99
N LYS A 64 4.09 -3.44 -7.57
CA LYS A 64 3.27 -2.26 -7.25
C LYS A 64 1.81 -2.67 -7.08
N GLY A 65 0.92 -1.72 -6.81
CA GLY A 65 -0.51 -1.95 -6.57
C GLY A 65 -1.28 -2.40 -7.82
N ILE A 66 -0.93 -3.55 -8.37
CA ILE A 66 -1.62 -4.24 -9.46
C ILE A 66 -2.28 -5.52 -8.96
N THR A 67 -3.19 -6.09 -9.75
CA THR A 67 -3.81 -7.39 -9.41
C THR A 67 -2.79 -8.53 -9.49
N ASN A 68 -2.98 -9.60 -8.71
CA ASN A 68 -2.11 -10.78 -8.80
C ASN A 68 -2.15 -11.41 -10.21
N ASN A 69 -3.31 -11.37 -10.89
CA ASN A 69 -3.40 -11.87 -12.26
C ASN A 69 -2.47 -11.10 -13.22
N ASN A 70 -2.49 -9.76 -13.18
CA ASN A 70 -1.59 -8.94 -13.99
C ASN A 70 -0.12 -9.17 -13.61
N ARG A 71 0.18 -9.33 -12.31
CA ARG A 71 1.52 -9.66 -11.85
C ARG A 71 2.00 -10.98 -12.43
N ILE A 72 1.19 -12.03 -12.36
CA ILE A 72 1.51 -13.35 -12.91
C ILE A 72 1.70 -13.27 -14.44
N LEU A 73 0.87 -12.50 -15.17
CA LEU A 73 1.06 -12.30 -16.61
C LEU A 73 2.41 -11.66 -16.92
N ILE A 74 2.81 -10.60 -16.19
CA ILE A 74 4.11 -9.95 -16.36
C ILE A 74 5.24 -10.93 -16.05
N LEU A 75 5.15 -11.69 -14.96
CA LEU A 75 6.17 -12.67 -14.58
C LEU A 75 6.29 -13.81 -15.60
N ASN A 76 5.19 -14.26 -16.22
CA ASN A 76 5.24 -15.21 -17.34
C ASN A 76 6.01 -14.63 -18.54
N GLY A 77 5.75 -13.37 -18.90
CA GLY A 77 6.48 -12.69 -19.96
C GLY A 77 7.99 -12.56 -19.65
N ILE A 78 8.32 -12.18 -18.39
CA ILE A 78 9.70 -12.13 -17.91
C ILE A 78 10.36 -13.51 -17.98
N ALA A 79 9.67 -14.57 -17.54
CA ALA A 79 10.23 -15.92 -17.58
C ALA A 79 10.59 -16.36 -19.00
N SER A 80 9.74 -16.03 -19.98
CA SER A 80 9.99 -16.31 -21.39
C SER A 80 11.16 -15.52 -21.94
N GLU A 81 11.18 -14.19 -21.74
CA GLU A 81 12.20 -13.29 -22.33
C GLU A 81 13.58 -13.44 -21.68
N PHE A 82 13.65 -13.73 -20.39
CA PHE A 82 14.89 -13.84 -19.63
C PHE A 82 15.28 -15.30 -19.36
N GLN A 83 14.54 -16.28 -19.89
CA GLN A 83 14.79 -17.71 -19.71
C GLN A 83 14.93 -18.10 -18.22
N ILE A 84 13.96 -17.68 -17.41
CA ILE A 84 13.89 -18.04 -16.00
C ILE A 84 13.43 -19.50 -15.87
N SER A 85 14.19 -20.29 -15.13
CA SER A 85 13.91 -21.71 -14.89
C SER A 85 13.08 -21.97 -13.62
N ALA A 86 13.15 -21.08 -12.65
CA ALA A 86 12.37 -21.15 -11.44
C ALA A 86 10.85 -21.06 -11.74
N ASN A 87 10.08 -21.75 -10.92
CA ASN A 87 8.61 -21.75 -11.04
C ASN A 87 8.06 -20.32 -10.89
N ILE A 88 7.08 -19.98 -11.71
CA ILE A 88 6.40 -18.69 -11.63
C ILE A 88 5.57 -18.66 -10.34
N PRO A 89 5.82 -17.70 -9.43
CA PRO A 89 5.09 -17.64 -8.18
C PRO A 89 3.63 -17.25 -8.40
N VAL A 90 2.74 -17.89 -7.66
CA VAL A 90 1.31 -17.60 -7.64
C VAL A 90 0.85 -16.93 -6.34
N ASN A 91 1.69 -16.93 -5.31
CA ASN A 91 1.47 -16.30 -4.02
C ASN A 91 2.56 -15.24 -3.76
N PHE A 92 2.11 -14.06 -3.33
CA PHE A 92 2.94 -12.89 -3.05
C PHE A 92 2.73 -12.35 -1.63
N ASP A 93 2.23 -13.17 -0.73
CA ASP A 93 1.99 -12.80 0.66
C ASP A 93 3.30 -12.40 1.34
N GLY A 94 3.32 -11.22 1.96
CA GLY A 94 4.52 -10.68 2.58
C GLY A 94 5.53 -10.01 1.63
N VAL A 95 5.32 -10.08 0.31
CA VAL A 95 6.15 -9.33 -0.66
C VAL A 95 5.80 -7.84 -0.57
N PRO A 96 6.77 -6.95 -0.28
CA PRO A 96 6.50 -5.51 -0.25
C PRO A 96 6.19 -4.98 -1.64
N VAL A 97 5.25 -4.03 -1.70
CA VAL A 97 4.82 -3.39 -2.95
C VAL A 97 4.96 -1.87 -2.86
N LEU A 98 5.34 -1.25 -3.96
CA LEU A 98 5.43 0.20 -4.07
C LEU A 98 4.06 0.82 -4.40
N ASN A 99 3.93 2.10 -4.08
CA ASN A 99 2.80 2.90 -4.54
C ASN A 99 2.92 3.11 -6.06
N ASN A 100 1.80 2.97 -6.79
CA ASN A 100 1.77 3.10 -8.26
C ASN A 100 2.34 4.43 -8.78
N LEU A 101 2.22 5.51 -7.99
CA LEU A 101 2.72 6.84 -8.35
C LEU A 101 4.22 7.04 -8.02
N LYS A 102 4.87 6.06 -7.38
CA LYS A 102 6.26 6.14 -6.89
C LYS A 102 6.96 4.80 -7.06
N ALA A 103 6.78 4.18 -8.23
CA ALA A 103 7.34 2.86 -8.52
C ALA A 103 8.73 2.92 -9.20
N THR A 104 9.25 4.11 -9.46
CA THR A 104 10.61 4.33 -9.98
C THR A 104 11.62 4.60 -8.86
N PHE A 105 12.87 4.26 -9.09
CA PHE A 105 14.00 4.55 -8.20
C PHE A 105 14.84 5.72 -8.70
N TYR A 106 14.47 6.30 -9.83
CA TYR A 106 15.08 7.49 -10.43
C TYR A 106 14.04 8.59 -10.66
N SER A 107 14.49 9.84 -10.78
CA SER A 107 13.67 10.98 -11.22
C SER A 107 13.57 11.02 -12.75
N PHE A 108 12.61 11.78 -13.28
CA PHE A 108 12.53 12.03 -14.71
C PHE A 108 13.83 12.61 -15.27
N ILE A 109 14.08 12.44 -16.58
CA ILE A 109 15.33 12.79 -17.25
C ILE A 109 15.76 14.24 -17.01
N ASP A 110 14.81 15.16 -16.89
CA ASP A 110 15.06 16.59 -16.63
C ASP A 110 15.35 16.92 -15.14
N GLU A 111 15.24 15.94 -14.27
CA GLU A 111 15.36 16.11 -12.80
C GLU A 111 16.43 15.21 -12.16
N ARG A 112 17.00 14.24 -12.91
CA ARG A 112 18.03 13.33 -12.43
C ARG A 112 19.44 13.75 -12.89
N ASN A 113 20.45 13.31 -12.16
CA ASN A 113 21.84 13.43 -12.62
C ASN A 113 22.15 12.30 -13.63
N ASP A 114 23.10 12.56 -14.51
CA ASP A 114 23.50 11.61 -15.58
C ASP A 114 23.93 10.25 -15.02
N SER A 115 24.53 10.22 -13.83
CA SER A 115 25.01 8.99 -13.18
C SER A 115 24.00 8.30 -12.26
N ASP A 116 22.77 8.84 -12.08
CA ASP A 116 21.85 8.30 -11.08
C ASP A 116 21.46 6.84 -11.39
N ILE A 117 21.16 6.52 -12.63
CA ILE A 117 20.82 5.15 -13.05
C ILE A 117 22.04 4.23 -12.97
N ASP A 118 23.21 4.71 -13.40
CA ASP A 118 24.47 3.95 -13.29
C ASP A 118 24.78 3.57 -11.86
N ASN A 119 24.66 4.51 -10.93
CA ASN A 119 24.89 4.25 -9.50
C ASN A 119 23.93 3.21 -8.95
N ILE A 120 22.66 3.18 -9.39
CA ILE A 120 21.71 2.15 -8.97
C ILE A 120 22.10 0.78 -9.52
N TRP A 121 22.61 0.69 -10.77
CA TRP A 121 23.16 -0.54 -11.32
C TRP A 121 24.39 -1.02 -10.56
N GLU A 122 25.28 -0.12 -10.18
CA GLU A 122 26.44 -0.45 -9.33
C GLU A 122 26.02 -0.98 -7.96
N LEU A 123 25.03 -0.34 -7.32
CA LEU A 123 24.47 -0.85 -6.07
C LEU A 123 23.83 -2.23 -6.24
N PHE A 124 23.11 -2.45 -7.33
CA PHE A 124 22.46 -3.73 -7.62
C PHE A 124 23.50 -4.87 -7.74
N GLU A 125 24.56 -4.65 -8.52
CA GLU A 125 25.69 -5.60 -8.65
C GLU A 125 26.38 -5.82 -7.29
N ALA A 126 26.73 -4.73 -6.60
CA ALA A 126 27.36 -4.81 -5.29
C ALA A 126 26.52 -5.57 -4.25
N ALA A 127 25.20 -5.42 -4.29
CA ALA A 127 24.28 -6.15 -3.41
C ALA A 127 24.26 -7.66 -3.72
N ILE A 128 24.26 -8.03 -5.01
CA ILE A 128 24.33 -9.43 -5.42
C ILE A 128 25.65 -10.04 -4.94
N ASN A 129 26.78 -9.40 -5.25
CA ASN A 129 28.11 -9.89 -4.87
C ASN A 129 28.27 -9.98 -3.33
N PHE A 130 27.76 -9.01 -2.58
CA PHE A 130 27.75 -9.04 -1.12
C PHE A 130 26.90 -10.20 -0.56
N SER A 131 25.79 -10.53 -1.20
CA SER A 131 24.94 -11.66 -0.80
C SER A 131 25.59 -13.02 -1.02
N GLU A 132 26.43 -13.14 -2.04
CA GLU A 132 27.17 -14.37 -2.37
C GLU A 132 28.42 -14.55 -1.50
N SER A 133 29.09 -13.44 -1.18
CA SER A 133 30.27 -13.44 -0.33
C SER A 133 30.38 -12.15 0.48
N ASN A 134 30.26 -12.26 1.80
CA ASN A 134 30.48 -11.13 2.73
C ASN A 134 31.98 -10.86 2.94
N SER A 135 32.74 -10.81 1.84
CA SER A 135 34.14 -10.39 1.90
C SER A 135 34.25 -8.91 2.27
N LYS A 136 35.42 -8.50 2.79
CA LYS A 136 35.67 -7.09 3.11
C LYS A 136 35.49 -6.18 1.88
N GLU A 137 35.91 -6.64 0.72
CA GLU A 137 35.80 -5.92 -0.54
C GLU A 137 34.33 -5.74 -0.98
N ASN A 138 33.56 -6.83 -1.03
CA ASN A 138 32.16 -6.77 -1.40
C ASN A 138 31.34 -5.91 -0.42
N ARG A 139 31.64 -6.03 0.89
CA ARG A 139 31.01 -5.18 1.90
C ARG A 139 31.32 -3.70 1.68
N GLN A 140 32.58 -3.36 1.39
CA GLN A 140 32.99 -1.98 1.16
C GLN A 140 32.32 -1.40 -0.09
N ARG A 141 32.28 -2.17 -1.21
CA ARG A 141 31.61 -1.76 -2.42
C ARG A 141 30.10 -1.56 -2.23
N PHE A 142 29.45 -2.46 -1.48
CA PHE A 142 28.04 -2.29 -1.13
C PHE A 142 27.80 -1.01 -0.33
N ILE A 143 28.60 -0.74 0.70
CA ILE A 143 28.52 0.48 1.51
C ILE A 143 28.66 1.74 0.66
N GLU A 144 29.68 1.76 -0.21
CA GLU A 144 29.97 2.88 -1.10
C GLU A 144 28.74 3.22 -1.97
N TYR A 145 28.29 2.25 -2.79
CA TYR A 145 27.20 2.52 -3.73
C TYR A 145 25.83 2.68 -3.05
N TYR A 146 25.60 2.00 -1.93
CA TYR A 146 24.39 2.27 -1.16
C TYR A 146 24.34 3.73 -0.69
N ASN A 147 25.44 4.27 -0.16
CA ASN A 147 25.50 5.65 0.32
C ASN A 147 25.40 6.66 -0.82
N ILE A 148 25.99 6.38 -1.99
CA ILE A 148 25.81 7.23 -3.18
C ILE A 148 24.34 7.26 -3.61
N VAL A 149 23.71 6.09 -3.74
CA VAL A 149 22.30 5.98 -4.16
C VAL A 149 21.35 6.56 -3.10
N HIS A 150 21.67 6.41 -1.81
CA HIS A 150 20.88 6.97 -0.71
C HIS A 150 20.63 8.49 -0.84
N GLU A 151 21.58 9.25 -1.39
CA GLU A 151 21.47 10.69 -1.58
C GLU A 151 20.64 11.10 -2.80
N GLN A 152 20.25 10.16 -3.68
CA GLN A 152 19.49 10.46 -4.88
C GLN A 152 18.04 10.84 -4.56
N ARG A 153 17.47 11.76 -5.33
CA ARG A 153 16.19 12.42 -5.06
C ARG A 153 14.99 11.48 -4.86
N CYS A 154 14.88 10.42 -5.64
CA CYS A 154 13.76 9.45 -5.57
C CYS A 154 13.99 8.30 -4.60
N ILE A 155 15.16 8.25 -3.99
CA ILE A 155 15.53 7.21 -3.04
C ILE A 155 15.02 7.57 -1.64
N LYS A 156 14.32 6.63 -1.04
CA LYS A 156 13.80 6.67 0.32
C LYS A 156 13.85 5.25 0.87
N TRP A 157 12.85 4.85 1.63
CA TRP A 157 12.73 3.48 2.13
C TRP A 157 12.61 2.42 1.01
N ASN A 158 12.30 2.82 -0.22
CA ASN A 158 12.26 1.96 -1.39
C ASN A 158 13.60 1.25 -1.68
N ILE A 159 14.74 1.87 -1.36
CA ILE A 159 16.06 1.22 -1.51
C ILE A 159 16.10 -0.13 -0.75
N THR A 160 15.58 -0.19 0.48
CA THR A 160 15.55 -1.41 1.28
C THR A 160 14.57 -2.44 0.71
N ILE A 161 13.50 -1.98 0.06
CA ILE A 161 12.54 -2.83 -0.64
C ILE A 161 13.18 -3.47 -1.87
N GLY A 162 13.89 -2.68 -2.69
CA GLY A 162 14.61 -3.17 -3.86
C GLY A 162 15.65 -4.23 -3.50
N LEU A 163 16.46 -3.97 -2.48
CA LEU A 163 17.46 -4.92 -1.98
C LEU A 163 16.81 -6.22 -1.48
N TYR A 164 15.71 -6.12 -0.76
CA TYR A 164 14.96 -7.28 -0.28
C TYR A 164 14.39 -8.12 -1.43
N TRP A 165 13.84 -7.51 -2.48
CA TRP A 165 13.33 -8.27 -3.62
C TRP A 165 14.40 -9.17 -4.24
N ILE A 166 15.61 -8.67 -4.40
CA ILE A 166 16.67 -9.39 -5.10
C ILE A 166 17.38 -10.44 -4.26
N ARG A 167 17.50 -10.22 -2.93
CA ARG A 167 18.20 -11.13 -1.99
C ARG A 167 17.52 -11.10 -0.61
N PRO A 168 16.32 -11.66 -0.46
CA PRO A 168 15.48 -11.50 0.74
C PRO A 168 16.04 -12.18 1.98
N TYR A 169 16.93 -13.15 1.85
CA TYR A 169 17.63 -13.75 3.00
C TYR A 169 18.84 -12.95 3.47
N THR A 170 19.35 -12.04 2.63
CA THR A 170 20.51 -11.20 2.94
C THR A 170 20.10 -9.82 3.43
N PHE A 171 19.07 -9.22 2.84
CA PHE A 171 18.66 -7.84 3.09
C PHE A 171 17.29 -7.78 3.75
N ILE A 172 17.18 -6.92 4.77
CA ILE A 172 15.91 -6.68 5.45
C ILE A 172 15.08 -5.60 4.70
N ASN A 173 13.78 -5.85 4.57
CA ASN A 173 12.83 -4.85 4.13
C ASN A 173 12.47 -3.90 5.28
N LEU A 174 12.69 -2.60 5.10
CA LEU A 174 12.34 -1.55 6.06
C LEU A 174 11.19 -0.66 5.54
N ASP A 175 10.19 -1.23 4.89
CA ASP A 175 8.97 -0.51 4.55
C ASP A 175 8.19 -0.07 5.81
N SER A 176 7.15 0.74 5.65
CA SER A 176 6.38 1.24 6.80
C SER A 176 5.74 0.13 7.62
N ARG A 177 5.36 -0.98 6.98
CA ARG A 177 4.72 -2.13 7.61
C ARG A 177 5.70 -2.89 8.50
N ASN A 178 6.90 -3.21 8.00
CA ASN A 178 7.93 -3.89 8.77
C ASN A 178 8.42 -3.04 9.93
N ARG A 179 8.65 -1.73 9.71
CA ARG A 179 9.05 -0.81 10.78
C ARG A 179 8.02 -0.75 11.90
N TRP A 180 6.75 -0.52 11.54
CA TRP A 180 5.64 -0.56 12.50
C TRP A 180 5.59 -1.88 13.27
N TYR A 181 5.70 -3.01 12.56
CA TYR A 181 5.63 -4.32 13.17
C TYR A 181 6.77 -4.57 14.16
N MET A 182 7.98 -4.12 13.83
CA MET A 182 9.16 -4.31 14.66
C MET A 182 9.17 -3.43 15.93
N VAL A 183 8.58 -2.24 15.91
CA VAL A 183 8.72 -1.29 17.04
C VAL A 183 7.42 -0.94 17.74
N ASP A 184 6.27 -1.03 17.08
CA ASP A 184 5.00 -0.50 17.63
C ASP A 184 4.03 -1.61 18.08
N THR A 185 4.30 -2.89 17.80
CA THR A 185 3.34 -3.97 18.03
C THR A 185 3.67 -4.91 19.19
N ASN A 186 4.76 -4.67 19.91
CA ASN A 186 5.27 -5.55 20.97
C ASN A 186 5.52 -7.00 20.50
N ASN A 187 5.73 -7.22 19.21
CA ASN A 187 6.02 -8.53 18.64
C ASN A 187 7.51 -8.88 18.68
N MET A 188 8.36 -7.92 19.05
CA MET A 188 9.82 -8.08 19.18
C MET A 188 10.24 -7.84 20.65
N PRO A 189 11.35 -8.44 21.10
CA PRO A 189 11.87 -8.19 22.44
C PRO A 189 12.21 -6.72 22.69
N ASP A 190 12.03 -6.23 23.92
CA ASP A 190 12.32 -4.84 24.30
C ASP A 190 13.76 -4.43 23.99
N GLU A 191 14.73 -5.32 24.20
CA GLU A 191 16.15 -5.08 23.88
C GLU A 191 16.35 -4.81 22.38
N PHE A 192 15.66 -5.57 21.53
CA PHE A 192 15.68 -5.35 20.09
C PHE A 192 15.06 -4.00 19.73
N ILE A 193 13.86 -3.68 20.26
CA ILE A 193 13.18 -2.41 19.99
C ILE A 193 14.07 -1.24 20.41
N ASN A 194 14.67 -1.29 21.59
CA ASN A 194 15.56 -0.24 22.09
C ASN A 194 16.81 -0.04 21.22
N ALA A 195 17.33 -1.12 20.64
CA ALA A 195 18.52 -1.08 19.78
C ALA A 195 18.26 -0.43 18.41
N ILE A 196 17.04 -0.60 17.84
CA ILE A 196 16.76 -0.17 16.45
C ILE A 196 15.82 1.03 16.34
N ASN A 197 14.96 1.31 17.32
CA ASN A 197 13.88 2.31 17.19
C ASN A 197 14.40 3.69 16.71
N LYS A 198 15.48 4.20 17.31
CA LYS A 198 16.05 5.48 16.91
C LYS A 198 16.63 5.47 15.50
N LYS A 199 17.12 4.32 15.04
CA LYS A 199 17.71 4.14 13.71
C LYS A 199 16.64 4.09 12.60
N LEU A 200 15.38 3.89 12.96
CA LEU A 200 14.25 3.82 12.04
C LEU A 200 13.50 5.16 11.85
N ASN A 201 13.99 6.25 12.43
CA ASN A 201 13.39 7.58 12.27
C ASN A 201 13.63 8.19 10.88
N LYS A 202 14.69 7.79 10.21
CA LYS A 202 15.07 8.20 8.86
C LYS A 202 15.59 7.00 8.09
N VAL A 203 15.69 7.12 6.76
CA VAL A 203 16.35 6.09 5.95
C VAL A 203 17.80 5.97 6.42
N PRO A 204 18.26 4.79 6.85
CA PRO A 204 19.62 4.62 7.35
C PRO A 204 20.65 4.68 6.21
N TYR A 205 21.84 5.16 6.49
CA TYR A 205 23.03 4.92 5.64
C TYR A 205 23.45 3.45 5.71
N ALA A 206 24.31 3.02 4.81
CA ALA A 206 24.66 1.61 4.64
C ALA A 206 25.14 0.93 5.92
N GLU A 207 26.02 1.57 6.70
CA GLU A 207 26.55 1.03 7.94
C GLU A 207 25.44 0.81 8.97
N GLU A 208 24.55 1.80 9.13
CA GLU A 208 23.42 1.71 10.04
C GLU A 208 22.39 0.68 9.56
N TYR A 209 22.15 0.58 8.24
CA TYR A 209 21.30 -0.44 7.64
C TYR A 209 21.84 -1.86 7.89
N LEU A 210 23.14 -2.07 7.71
CA LEU A 210 23.78 -3.35 7.98
C LEU A 210 23.78 -3.68 9.48
N GLU A 211 23.92 -2.69 10.35
CA GLU A 211 23.78 -2.87 11.80
C GLU A 211 22.37 -3.33 12.18
N ILE A 212 21.32 -2.68 11.65
CA ILE A 212 19.91 -3.09 11.85
C ILE A 212 19.72 -4.54 11.38
N ARG A 213 20.23 -4.87 10.19
CA ARG A 213 20.20 -6.22 9.63
C ARG A 213 20.83 -7.24 10.58
N ASP A 214 22.04 -6.94 11.05
CA ASP A 214 22.83 -7.85 11.91
C ASP A 214 22.15 -8.03 13.28
N ILE A 215 21.55 -6.99 13.86
CA ILE A 215 20.73 -7.06 15.07
C ILE A 215 19.53 -8.00 14.85
N CYS A 216 18.83 -7.87 13.72
CA CYS A 216 17.70 -8.75 13.39
C CYS A 216 18.16 -10.22 13.27
N GLN A 217 19.24 -10.49 12.54
CA GLN A 217 19.76 -11.84 12.36
C GLN A 217 20.14 -12.47 13.72
N LYS A 218 20.83 -11.72 14.58
CA LYS A 218 21.15 -12.18 15.93
C LYS A 218 19.90 -12.49 16.76
N THR A 219 18.84 -11.66 16.61
CA THR A 219 17.57 -11.88 17.31
C THR A 219 16.88 -13.16 16.81
N PHE A 220 16.97 -13.48 15.52
CA PHE A 220 16.42 -14.71 14.94
C PHE A 220 17.10 -15.99 15.45
N GLU A 221 18.33 -15.92 15.95
CA GLU A 221 19.04 -17.05 16.57
C GLU A 221 18.45 -17.41 17.95
N SER A 222 17.77 -16.46 18.62
CA SER A 222 17.13 -16.72 19.92
C SER A 222 16.04 -17.78 19.79
N ALA A 223 15.96 -18.69 20.76
CA ALA A 223 14.91 -19.70 20.82
C ALA A 223 13.51 -19.10 21.00
N GLU A 224 13.42 -17.94 21.62
CA GLU A 224 12.16 -17.22 21.88
C GLU A 224 11.65 -16.47 20.65
N CYS A 225 12.51 -16.19 19.65
CA CYS A 225 12.10 -15.50 18.44
C CYS A 225 11.35 -16.45 17.50
N LYS A 226 10.13 -16.09 17.14
CA LYS A 226 9.29 -16.89 16.23
C LYS A 226 9.73 -16.79 14.77
N TYR A 227 10.53 -15.77 14.42
CA TYR A 227 11.05 -15.56 13.06
C TYR A 227 12.47 -16.13 12.97
N LYS A 228 12.80 -16.74 11.84
CA LYS A 228 14.12 -17.28 11.57
C LYS A 228 14.78 -16.67 10.33
N SER A 229 14.05 -15.77 9.67
CA SER A 229 14.52 -15.09 8.46
C SER A 229 13.77 -13.77 8.21
N PHE A 230 14.31 -12.90 7.37
CA PHE A 230 13.65 -11.69 6.94
C PHE A 230 12.35 -11.94 6.15
N PRO A 231 12.25 -12.98 5.28
CA PRO A 231 10.98 -13.36 4.67
C PRO A 231 9.90 -13.71 5.67
N GLU A 232 10.23 -14.44 6.73
CA GLU A 232 9.27 -14.74 7.80
C GLU A 232 8.85 -13.50 8.55
N LEU A 233 9.77 -12.62 8.92
CA LEU A 233 9.45 -11.33 9.56
C LEU A 233 8.49 -10.50 8.67
N SER A 234 8.81 -10.33 7.39
CA SER A 234 7.97 -9.59 6.44
C SER A 234 6.58 -10.20 6.27
N TYR A 235 6.49 -11.53 6.23
CA TYR A 235 5.23 -12.25 6.14
C TYR A 235 4.35 -12.04 7.38
N TYR A 236 4.91 -12.15 8.58
CA TYR A 236 4.15 -11.90 9.81
C TYR A 236 3.75 -10.43 9.96
N ALA A 237 4.61 -9.50 9.56
CA ALA A 237 4.28 -8.08 9.51
C ALA A 237 3.10 -7.81 8.55
N TRP A 238 3.07 -8.51 7.41
CA TRP A 238 1.98 -8.43 6.45
C TRP A 238 0.67 -8.97 7.03
N ILE A 239 0.68 -10.20 7.62
CA ILE A 239 -0.51 -10.80 8.26
C ILE A 239 -1.09 -9.86 9.32
N GLU A 240 -0.25 -9.36 10.22
CA GLU A 240 -0.70 -8.51 11.32
C GLU A 240 -1.28 -7.19 10.81
N SER A 241 -0.64 -6.59 9.81
CA SER A 241 -1.15 -5.37 9.15
C SER A 241 -2.52 -5.61 8.49
N GLU A 242 -2.72 -6.75 7.81
CA GLU A 242 -4.02 -7.09 7.21
C GLU A 242 -5.10 -7.33 8.27
N ARG A 243 -4.74 -7.98 9.40
CA ARG A 243 -5.64 -8.18 10.54
C ARG A 243 -6.12 -6.85 11.11
N VAL A 244 -5.18 -5.96 11.44
CA VAL A 244 -5.49 -4.63 12.00
C VAL A 244 -6.32 -3.79 11.03
N ASN A 245 -5.95 -3.77 9.75
CA ASN A 245 -6.72 -3.05 8.74
C ASN A 245 -8.15 -3.58 8.58
N LYS A 246 -8.36 -4.89 8.72
CA LYS A 246 -9.69 -5.50 8.66
C LYS A 246 -10.52 -5.13 9.90
N GLU A 247 -9.93 -5.09 11.07
CA GLU A 247 -10.58 -4.68 12.32
C GLU A 247 -11.00 -3.20 12.24
N LEU A 248 -10.08 -2.31 11.88
CA LEU A 248 -10.37 -0.87 11.69
C LEU A 248 -11.50 -0.64 10.68
N LYS A 249 -11.47 -1.35 9.53
CA LYS A 249 -12.57 -1.26 8.54
C LYS A 249 -13.89 -1.78 9.09
N SER A 250 -13.87 -2.77 9.97
CA SER A 250 -15.08 -3.31 10.62
C SER A 250 -15.63 -2.35 11.66
N GLU A 251 -14.78 -1.70 12.44
CA GLU A 251 -15.12 -0.67 13.40
C GLU A 251 -15.67 0.59 12.73
N ASP A 252 -15.01 1.07 11.67
CA ASP A 252 -15.52 2.17 10.85
C ASP A 252 -16.89 1.87 10.23
N LYS A 253 -17.10 0.64 9.78
CA LYS A 253 -18.43 0.21 9.28
C LYS A 253 -19.46 0.14 10.37
N ARG A 254 -19.12 -0.32 11.59
CA ARG A 254 -20.01 -0.33 12.75
C ARG A 254 -20.32 1.08 13.23
N ALA A 255 -19.29 1.92 13.35
CA ALA A 255 -19.45 3.33 13.71
C ALA A 255 -20.30 4.08 12.67
N SER A 256 -20.08 3.88 11.37
CA SER A 256 -20.91 4.50 10.33
C SER A 256 -22.34 3.97 10.32
N LYS A 257 -22.57 2.68 10.64
CA LYS A 257 -23.92 2.12 10.83
C LYS A 257 -24.63 2.75 12.02
N ALA A 258 -23.95 2.97 13.13
CA ALA A 258 -24.53 3.60 14.32
C ALA A 258 -24.85 5.09 14.09
N TYR A 259 -24.00 5.79 13.35
CA TYR A 259 -24.14 7.24 13.15
C TYR A 259 -25.35 7.66 12.31
N PHE A 260 -25.77 6.92 11.30
CA PHE A 260 -26.94 7.31 10.52
C PHE A 260 -28.26 6.87 11.18
N LEU A 261 -28.24 5.86 12.07
CA LEU A 261 -29.43 5.42 12.82
C LEU A 261 -30.00 6.55 13.68
N ARG A 262 -29.16 7.41 14.23
CA ARG A 262 -29.58 8.59 15.02
C ARG A 262 -30.48 9.53 14.25
N TRP A 263 -30.44 9.49 12.91
CA TRP A 263 -31.27 10.35 12.05
C TRP A 263 -32.61 9.75 11.67
N PHE A 264 -32.94 8.52 12.10
CA PHE A 264 -34.23 7.89 11.77
C PHE A 264 -35.40 8.67 12.39
N LYS A 265 -35.37 8.87 13.69
CA LYS A 265 -36.37 9.63 14.42
C LYS A 265 -36.42 11.10 13.99
N PRO A 266 -35.32 11.85 13.93
CA PRO A 266 -35.30 13.22 13.43
C PRO A 266 -35.86 13.36 12.00
N LEU A 267 -35.53 12.45 11.09
CA LEU A 267 -36.00 12.53 9.70
C LEU A 267 -37.52 12.26 9.60
N ILE A 268 -38.04 11.26 10.31
CA ILE A 268 -39.48 10.99 10.35
C ILE A 268 -40.21 12.17 10.96
N GLN A 269 -39.72 12.73 12.06
CA GLN A 269 -40.33 13.88 12.72
C GLN A 269 -40.31 15.13 11.81
N ALA A 270 -39.18 15.39 11.16
CA ALA A 270 -39.06 16.50 10.21
C ALA A 270 -40.08 16.40 9.06
N LEU A 271 -40.28 15.19 8.51
CA LEU A 271 -41.29 14.98 7.46
C LEU A 271 -42.70 15.09 7.99
N ARG A 272 -43.02 14.70 9.23
CA ARG A 272 -44.31 14.95 9.87
C ARG A 272 -44.58 16.44 10.00
N ASP A 273 -43.60 17.20 10.48
CA ASP A 273 -43.69 18.66 10.64
C ASP A 273 -43.87 19.39 9.31
N LEU A 274 -43.40 18.80 8.21
CA LEU A 274 -43.62 19.29 6.83
C LEU A 274 -44.95 18.81 6.22
N GLY A 275 -45.84 18.22 7.00
CA GLY A 275 -47.15 17.75 6.51
C GLY A 275 -47.11 16.39 5.83
N GLY A 276 -46.05 15.59 6.07
CA GLY A 276 -45.90 14.23 5.58
C GLY A 276 -44.98 14.09 4.36
N SER A 277 -44.54 15.20 3.75
CA SER A 277 -43.63 15.16 2.59
C SER A 277 -42.80 16.44 2.46
N GLY A 278 -41.63 16.31 1.82
CA GLY A 278 -40.75 17.45 1.56
C GLY A 278 -39.57 17.09 0.64
N THR A 279 -38.91 18.10 0.11
CA THR A 279 -37.66 17.91 -0.61
C THR A 279 -36.54 17.51 0.35
N PRO A 280 -35.44 16.87 -0.14
CA PRO A 280 -34.28 16.58 0.69
C PRO A 280 -33.72 17.79 1.44
N ALA A 281 -33.72 18.96 0.81
CA ALA A 281 -33.25 20.20 1.43
C ALA A 281 -34.20 20.67 2.55
N GLN A 282 -35.50 20.64 2.35
CA GLN A 282 -36.49 20.99 3.38
C GLN A 282 -36.44 20.04 4.59
N ALA A 283 -36.32 18.73 4.32
CA ALA A 283 -36.22 17.75 5.38
C ALA A 283 -34.94 17.96 6.21
N ARG A 284 -33.78 18.20 5.56
CA ARG A 284 -32.52 18.49 6.29
C ARG A 284 -32.61 19.80 7.08
N GLN A 285 -33.14 20.84 6.49
CA GLN A 285 -33.34 22.11 7.17
C GLN A 285 -34.23 21.94 8.41
N LYS A 286 -35.31 21.17 8.28
CA LYS A 286 -36.22 20.89 9.40
C LYS A 286 -35.57 20.07 10.50
N ILE A 287 -34.69 19.12 10.16
CA ILE A 287 -33.85 18.39 11.14
C ILE A 287 -32.95 19.37 11.89
N VAL A 288 -32.27 20.29 11.18
CA VAL A 288 -31.38 21.28 11.80
C VAL A 288 -32.14 22.13 12.81
N GLU A 289 -33.34 22.57 12.46
CA GLU A 289 -34.20 23.35 13.34
C GLU A 289 -34.66 22.58 14.58
N ASN A 290 -35.16 21.35 14.37
CA ASN A 290 -35.71 20.52 15.44
C ASN A 290 -34.63 20.07 16.43
N GLU A 291 -33.46 19.66 15.92
CA GLU A 291 -32.33 19.15 16.73
C GLU A 291 -31.41 20.29 17.20
N LYS A 292 -31.67 21.56 16.80
CA LYS A 292 -30.87 22.75 17.13
C LYS A 292 -29.38 22.59 16.78
N LEU A 293 -29.09 22.00 15.62
CA LEU A 293 -27.73 21.78 15.18
C LEU A 293 -27.02 23.10 14.87
N THR A 294 -25.74 23.18 15.24
CA THR A 294 -24.90 24.35 14.95
C THR A 294 -24.34 24.31 13.53
N ASP A 295 -23.93 25.46 13.00
CA ASP A 295 -23.28 25.55 11.69
C ASP A 295 -21.99 24.73 11.65
N GLU A 296 -21.27 24.60 12.76
CA GLU A 296 -20.09 23.78 12.88
C GLU A 296 -20.41 22.29 12.69
N GLU A 297 -21.48 21.79 13.33
CA GLU A 297 -21.90 20.39 13.23
C GLU A 297 -22.35 20.00 11.82
N ILE A 298 -23.08 20.88 11.14
CA ILE A 298 -23.57 20.63 9.77
C ILE A 298 -22.51 20.85 8.68
N SER A 299 -21.39 21.55 8.98
CA SER A 299 -20.33 21.84 8.03
C SER A 299 -19.25 20.76 7.99
N ILE A 300 -19.27 19.76 8.88
CA ILE A 300 -18.25 18.69 8.96
C ILE A 300 -18.19 17.94 7.64
N LYS A 301 -16.98 17.85 7.07
CA LYS A 301 -16.71 17.09 5.84
C LYS A 301 -16.00 15.78 6.15
N ARG A 302 -16.30 14.72 5.40
CA ARG A 302 -15.69 13.40 5.53
C ARG A 302 -15.27 12.81 4.18
N GLY A 303 -14.22 11.98 4.26
CA GLY A 303 -13.74 11.17 3.13
C GLY A 303 -12.92 11.94 2.11
N LYS A 304 -12.36 11.19 1.15
CA LYS A 304 -11.48 11.74 0.09
C LYS A 304 -12.17 12.79 -0.80
N ASN A 305 -13.50 12.76 -0.89
CA ASN A 305 -14.31 13.65 -1.74
C ASN A 305 -14.85 14.86 -0.97
N ASN A 306 -14.41 15.13 0.26
CA ASN A 306 -14.91 16.26 1.08
C ASN A 306 -16.45 16.34 1.18
N ALA A 307 -17.13 15.19 1.17
CA ALA A 307 -18.59 15.15 1.23
C ALA A 307 -19.09 15.60 2.61
N ASN A 308 -20.22 16.32 2.62
CA ASN A 308 -20.84 16.78 3.86
C ASN A 308 -21.33 15.57 4.66
N LYS A 309 -20.85 15.45 5.92
CA LYS A 309 -21.14 14.32 6.80
C LYS A 309 -22.63 14.22 7.14
N PHE A 310 -23.22 15.34 7.58
CA PHE A 310 -24.64 15.41 7.97
C PHE A 310 -25.55 15.02 6.81
N GLU A 311 -25.34 15.62 5.63
CA GLU A 311 -26.15 15.34 4.45
C GLU A 311 -26.10 13.87 4.03
N ASN A 312 -24.89 13.27 4.06
CA ASN A 312 -24.69 11.86 3.74
C ASN A 312 -25.40 10.94 4.75
N GLU A 313 -25.28 11.21 6.04
CA GLU A 313 -25.88 10.39 7.08
C GLU A 313 -27.41 10.44 7.00
N VAL A 314 -28.01 11.62 6.77
CA VAL A 314 -29.45 11.77 6.55
C VAL A 314 -29.92 11.06 5.28
N ALA A 315 -29.14 11.12 4.19
CA ALA A 315 -29.44 10.40 2.95
C ALA A 315 -29.38 8.86 3.14
N PHE A 316 -28.43 8.36 3.92
CA PHE A 316 -28.39 6.94 4.29
C PHE A 316 -29.58 6.53 5.17
N ALA A 317 -29.94 7.34 6.19
CA ALA A 317 -31.11 7.11 7.00
C ALA A 317 -32.37 7.00 6.14
N ARG A 318 -32.57 7.93 5.22
CA ARG A 318 -33.68 7.87 4.26
C ARG A 318 -33.69 6.58 3.45
N SER A 319 -32.53 6.15 2.94
CA SER A 319 -32.45 4.92 2.14
C SER A 319 -32.88 3.67 2.91
N TYR A 320 -32.58 3.60 4.20
CA TYR A 320 -33.05 2.52 5.08
C TYR A 320 -34.55 2.64 5.39
N LEU A 321 -35.06 3.83 5.69
CA LEU A 321 -36.48 4.07 5.94
C LEU A 321 -37.35 3.76 4.70
N VAL A 322 -36.81 3.89 3.50
CA VAL A 322 -37.45 3.41 2.25
C VAL A 322 -37.49 1.89 2.21
N LYS A 323 -36.38 1.21 2.54
CA LYS A 323 -36.32 -0.25 2.53
C LYS A 323 -37.23 -0.89 3.58
N THR A 324 -37.44 -0.21 4.69
CA THR A 324 -38.34 -0.64 5.77
C THR A 324 -39.80 -0.20 5.55
N GLY A 325 -40.08 0.53 4.48
CA GLY A 325 -41.45 0.91 4.10
C GLY A 325 -42.01 2.13 4.86
N TYR A 326 -41.20 2.90 5.56
CA TYR A 326 -41.63 4.12 6.27
C TYR A 326 -41.61 5.38 5.39
N ILE A 327 -40.78 5.40 4.34
CA ILE A 327 -40.71 6.47 3.34
C ILE A 327 -40.97 5.88 1.96
N ASP A 328 -41.81 6.55 1.19
CA ASP A 328 -42.09 6.26 -0.20
C ASP A 328 -41.00 6.85 -1.13
N LYS A 329 -40.69 6.14 -2.22
CA LYS A 329 -39.72 6.53 -3.27
C LYS A 329 -40.35 6.82 -4.64
N SER A 330 -41.68 6.81 -4.73
CA SER A 330 -42.40 6.89 -6.01
C SER A 330 -42.19 8.23 -6.73
N VAL A 331 -41.98 9.31 -6.00
CA VAL A 331 -41.76 10.65 -6.57
C VAL A 331 -40.29 11.04 -6.46
N TYR A 332 -39.66 11.26 -7.60
CA TYR A 332 -38.25 11.70 -7.62
C TYR A 332 -38.09 13.08 -6.98
N GLY A 333 -37.09 13.22 -6.11
CA GLY A 333 -36.78 14.49 -5.45
C GLY A 333 -37.71 14.86 -4.28
N ILE A 334 -38.71 14.04 -3.96
CA ILE A 334 -39.62 14.24 -2.82
C ILE A 334 -39.51 13.03 -1.87
N TRP A 335 -39.41 13.27 -0.59
CA TRP A 335 -39.45 12.27 0.47
C TRP A 335 -40.82 12.33 1.13
N THR A 336 -41.59 11.25 1.02
CA THR A 336 -42.99 11.20 1.52
C THR A 336 -43.10 10.07 2.53
N LEU A 337 -43.69 10.33 3.69
CA LEU A 337 -44.04 9.31 4.66
C LEU A 337 -45.17 8.42 4.13
N THR A 338 -44.98 7.10 4.25
CA THR A 338 -46.10 6.16 4.11
C THR A 338 -47.03 6.25 5.32
N ASP A 339 -48.17 5.58 5.29
CA ASP A 339 -49.05 5.51 6.48
C ASP A 339 -48.37 4.83 7.65
N ALA A 340 -47.51 3.84 7.39
CA ALA A 340 -46.65 3.26 8.41
C ALA A 340 -45.66 4.28 9.02
N GLY A 341 -45.02 5.10 8.17
CA GLY A 341 -44.09 6.16 8.60
C GLY A 341 -44.76 7.30 9.38
N LYS A 342 -46.03 7.63 9.04
CA LYS A 342 -46.81 8.65 9.79
C LYS A 342 -47.14 8.19 11.22
N ASN A 343 -47.35 6.89 11.42
CA ASN A 343 -47.88 6.32 12.67
C ASN A 343 -46.83 5.58 13.51
N VAL A 344 -45.61 5.40 13.00
CA VAL A 344 -44.57 4.67 13.73
C VAL A 344 -44.12 5.43 14.98
N GLU A 345 -44.09 4.75 16.11
CA GLU A 345 -43.41 5.25 17.33
C GLU A 345 -41.94 4.78 17.24
N MET A 346 -41.02 5.74 17.12
CA MET A 346 -39.60 5.47 17.15
C MET A 346 -39.11 5.45 18.59
N THR A 347 -38.74 4.28 19.06
CA THR A 347 -38.05 4.08 20.34
C THR A 347 -36.54 4.18 20.16
N ASP A 348 -35.79 4.48 21.21
CA ASP A 348 -34.32 4.58 21.16
C ASP A 348 -33.63 3.20 21.04
N GLU A 349 -34.42 2.11 21.00
CA GLU A 349 -33.94 0.71 20.85
C GLU A 349 -34.04 0.15 19.43
N LEU A 350 -34.38 0.95 18.46
CA LEU A 350 -34.32 0.62 17.01
C LEU A 350 -33.04 1.17 16.44
#